data_0123166264f3204e2fc495e04d15cd5c
#
_entry.id   0123166264f3204e2fc495e04d15cd5c
#
_cell.length_a   1.000
_cell.length_b   1.000
_cell.length_c   1.000
_cell.angle_alpha   90.00
_cell.angle_beta   90.00
_cell.angle_gamma   90.00
#
_symmetry.space_group_name_H-M   'P 1'
#
loop_
_entity.id
_entity.type
_entity.pdbx_description
1 polymer ?
#
loop_
_entity_poly.entity_id
_entity_poly.type
_entity_poly.pdbx_seq_one_letter_code
_entity_poly.pdbx_strand_id
1 'polypeptide(L)'
;MVVPMAESAAAWLIENADLWPRGGAVLDVACGRGRHSIVMAQAGFEVHAVDRNAEAIAQLRKVAEQLGLTISTQHIDLETSPPPALGSRRYDVVLGFNYLHRPLMPSIREAVKPGGRVFYETFTRRQAERGHPRNPAFLLEAGELERLMAPFTILRSREGDVNGRFIASIVAERPIGVN
;
A
#
# COMPACT_ATOMS: atom_id res chain seq x y z
N MET A 1 -28.40 -11.65 0.53
CA MET A 1 -27.44 -11.61 1.67
C MET A 1 -26.51 -10.43 1.42
N VAL A 2 -26.67 -9.36 2.21
CA VAL A 2 -25.89 -8.13 2.03
C VAL A 2 -24.47 -8.46 2.48
N VAL A 3 -23.53 -8.49 1.53
CA VAL A 3 -22.10 -8.44 1.85
C VAL A 3 -21.90 -7.14 2.63
N PRO A 4 -21.34 -7.18 3.87
CA PRO A 4 -21.04 -5.95 4.59
C PRO A 4 -20.22 -5.08 3.64
N MET A 5 -20.64 -3.83 3.41
CA MET A 5 -19.91 -2.91 2.55
C MET A 5 -18.46 -2.87 3.06
N ALA A 6 -17.55 -3.43 2.28
CA ALA A 6 -16.13 -3.29 2.53
C ALA A 6 -15.87 -1.79 2.70
N GLU A 7 -15.11 -1.42 3.74
CA GLU A 7 -14.60 -0.05 3.83
C GLU A 7 -14.08 0.34 2.46
N SER A 8 -14.52 1.50 1.94
CA SER A 8 -14.13 1.93 0.60
C SER A 8 -12.60 2.06 0.52
N ALA A 9 -12.02 1.69 -0.61
CA ALA A 9 -10.60 1.91 -0.87
C ALA A 9 -10.25 3.39 -0.67
N ALA A 10 -9.00 3.67 -0.32
CA ALA A 10 -8.54 5.04 -0.14
C ALA A 10 -8.78 5.86 -1.41
N ALA A 11 -9.28 7.08 -1.25
CA ALA A 11 -9.56 7.99 -2.36
C ALA A 11 -8.31 8.20 -3.24
N TRP A 12 -7.13 8.29 -2.63
CA TRP A 12 -5.85 8.43 -3.35
C TRP A 12 -5.62 7.33 -4.39
N LEU A 13 -5.95 6.08 -4.08
CA LEU A 13 -5.81 4.98 -5.02
C LEU A 13 -6.76 5.14 -6.22
N ILE A 14 -8.00 5.52 -5.97
CA ILE A 14 -9.05 5.65 -7.00
C ILE A 14 -8.85 6.90 -7.85
N GLU A 15 -8.55 8.03 -7.23
CA GLU A 15 -8.28 9.32 -7.91
C GLU A 15 -7.10 9.24 -8.88
N ASN A 16 -6.18 8.29 -8.67
CA ASN A 16 -5.01 8.05 -9.51
C ASN A 16 -5.10 6.76 -10.34
N ALA A 17 -6.31 6.28 -10.62
CA ALA A 17 -6.52 5.06 -11.41
C ALA A 17 -5.98 5.16 -12.86
N ASP A 18 -5.85 6.36 -13.40
CA ASP A 18 -5.21 6.62 -14.70
C ASP A 18 -3.70 6.28 -14.70
N LEU A 19 -3.10 6.17 -13.52
CA LEU A 19 -1.71 5.72 -13.33
C LEU A 19 -1.61 4.20 -13.07
N TRP A 20 -2.70 3.44 -13.03
CA TRP A 20 -2.60 1.99 -12.94
C TRP A 20 -2.07 1.41 -14.27
N PRO A 21 -1.18 0.41 -14.24
CA PRO A 21 -0.85 -0.33 -15.45
C PRO A 21 -2.08 -1.10 -15.95
N ARG A 22 -2.03 -1.59 -17.19
CA ARG A 22 -3.16 -2.32 -17.79
C ARG A 22 -3.41 -3.73 -17.22
N GLY A 23 -2.66 -4.11 -16.20
CA GLY A 23 -2.73 -5.41 -15.53
C GLY A 23 -1.40 -5.74 -14.88
N GLY A 24 -1.25 -6.94 -14.40
CA GLY A 24 -0.03 -7.43 -13.76
C GLY A 24 -0.23 -7.80 -12.29
N ALA A 25 0.87 -7.88 -11.56
CA ALA A 25 0.90 -8.30 -10.16
C ALA A 25 0.92 -7.09 -9.21
N VAL A 26 0.09 -7.16 -8.18
CA VAL A 26 -0.01 -6.16 -7.10
C VAL A 26 0.41 -6.77 -5.78
N LEU A 27 1.21 -6.04 -5.00
CA LEU A 27 1.45 -6.33 -3.59
C LEU A 27 0.70 -5.31 -2.73
N ASP A 28 -0.15 -5.78 -1.83
CA ASP A 28 -0.84 -4.95 -0.83
C ASP A 28 -0.19 -5.18 0.53
N VAL A 29 0.61 -4.19 0.98
CA VAL A 29 1.42 -4.25 2.20
C VAL A 29 0.60 -3.80 3.39
N ALA A 30 0.55 -4.61 4.45
CA ALA A 30 -0.31 -4.38 5.62
C ALA A 30 -1.77 -4.19 5.19
N CYS A 31 -2.27 -5.16 4.43
CA CYS A 31 -3.55 -5.08 3.72
C CYS A 31 -4.78 -5.01 4.62
N GLY A 32 -4.67 -5.40 5.90
CA GLY A 32 -5.80 -5.53 6.79
C GLY A 32 -6.87 -6.47 6.21
N ARG A 33 -8.10 -6.02 6.12
CA ARG A 33 -9.23 -6.78 5.53
C ARG A 33 -9.27 -6.71 3.99
N GLY A 34 -8.26 -6.10 3.36
CA GLY A 34 -8.04 -6.15 1.91
C GLY A 34 -8.93 -5.24 1.08
N ARG A 35 -9.38 -4.09 1.61
CA ARG A 35 -10.21 -3.14 0.86
C ARG A 35 -9.57 -2.68 -0.46
N HIS A 36 -8.26 -2.50 -0.49
CA HIS A 36 -7.51 -2.16 -1.70
C HIS A 36 -7.27 -3.40 -2.57
N SER A 37 -6.94 -4.53 -1.95
CA SER A 37 -6.76 -5.82 -2.63
C SER A 37 -7.99 -6.20 -3.47
N ILE A 38 -9.20 -6.04 -2.90
CA ILE A 38 -10.46 -6.35 -3.58
C ILE A 38 -10.64 -5.46 -4.82
N VAL A 39 -10.43 -4.15 -4.68
CA VAL A 39 -10.56 -3.20 -5.79
C VAL A 39 -9.57 -3.52 -6.92
N MET A 40 -8.31 -3.80 -6.60
CA MET A 40 -7.31 -4.14 -7.60
C MET A 40 -7.62 -5.47 -8.29
N ALA A 41 -8.07 -6.49 -7.54
CA ALA A 41 -8.46 -7.77 -8.13
C ALA A 41 -9.71 -7.65 -9.01
N GLN A 42 -10.69 -6.82 -8.64
CA GLN A 42 -11.85 -6.50 -9.49
C GLN A 42 -11.46 -5.75 -10.77
N ALA A 43 -10.38 -4.99 -10.74
CA ALA A 43 -9.80 -4.34 -11.91
C ALA A 43 -8.94 -5.29 -12.78
N GLY A 44 -8.86 -6.58 -12.43
CA GLY A 44 -8.19 -7.62 -13.23
C GLY A 44 -6.72 -7.85 -12.87
N PHE A 45 -6.23 -7.33 -11.74
CA PHE A 45 -4.88 -7.60 -11.27
C PHE A 45 -4.80 -8.91 -10.48
N GLU A 46 -3.64 -9.56 -10.52
CA GLU A 46 -3.27 -10.62 -9.59
C GLU A 46 -2.74 -9.99 -8.30
N VAL A 47 -3.44 -10.17 -7.18
CA VAL A 47 -3.08 -9.50 -5.93
C VAL A 47 -2.43 -10.48 -4.95
N HIS A 48 -1.31 -10.06 -4.37
CA HIS A 48 -0.70 -10.69 -3.20
C HIS A 48 -0.87 -9.74 -2.00
N ALA A 49 -1.65 -10.16 -1.02
CA ALA A 49 -2.00 -9.39 0.17
C ALA A 49 -1.29 -9.94 1.41
N VAL A 50 -0.57 -9.08 2.12
CA VAL A 50 0.21 -9.49 3.29
C VAL A 50 -0.18 -8.67 4.52
N ASP A 51 -0.35 -9.34 5.66
CA ASP A 51 -0.65 -8.70 6.95
C ASP A 51 -0.27 -9.61 8.12
N ARG A 52 -0.02 -9.02 9.28
CA ARG A 52 0.23 -9.76 10.53
C ARG A 52 -1.04 -10.21 11.25
N ASN A 53 -2.19 -9.69 10.87
CA ASN A 53 -3.48 -10.04 11.46
C ASN A 53 -4.06 -11.28 10.77
N ALA A 54 -3.90 -12.44 11.39
CA ALA A 54 -4.37 -13.72 10.84
C ALA A 54 -5.88 -13.75 10.59
N GLU A 55 -6.68 -13.09 11.45
CA GLU A 55 -8.14 -13.03 11.30
C GLU A 55 -8.52 -12.19 10.07
N ALA A 56 -7.90 -11.02 9.89
CA ALA A 56 -8.12 -10.17 8.71
C ALA A 56 -7.75 -10.90 7.41
N ILE A 57 -6.63 -11.62 7.40
CA ILE A 57 -6.20 -12.46 6.27
C ILE A 57 -7.22 -13.57 5.98
N ALA A 58 -7.73 -14.26 7.01
CA ALA A 58 -8.74 -15.29 6.83
C ALA A 58 -10.06 -14.72 6.26
N GLN A 59 -10.48 -13.55 6.72
CA GLN A 59 -11.65 -12.85 6.20
C GLN A 59 -11.48 -12.45 4.73
N LEU A 60 -10.32 -11.88 4.38
CA LEU A 60 -10.01 -11.51 3.00
C LEU A 60 -10.05 -12.73 2.07
N ARG A 61 -9.44 -13.84 2.48
CA ARG A 61 -9.46 -15.09 1.71
C ARG A 61 -10.87 -15.56 1.42
N LYS A 62 -11.74 -15.55 2.45
CA LYS A 62 -13.15 -15.93 2.30
C LYS A 62 -13.89 -15.02 1.33
N VAL A 63 -13.67 -13.70 1.40
CA VAL A 63 -14.29 -12.73 0.48
C VAL A 63 -13.79 -12.96 -0.95
N ALA A 64 -12.48 -13.16 -1.13
CA ALA A 64 -11.89 -13.43 -2.45
C ALA A 64 -12.48 -14.68 -3.10
N GLU A 65 -12.61 -15.78 -2.34
CA GLU A 65 -13.25 -17.02 -2.80
C GLU A 65 -14.71 -16.79 -3.20
N GLN A 66 -15.48 -16.08 -2.37
CA GLN A 66 -16.90 -15.79 -2.63
C GLN A 66 -17.12 -14.94 -3.88
N LEU A 67 -16.18 -14.04 -4.19
CA LEU A 67 -16.25 -13.14 -5.34
C LEU A 67 -15.51 -13.66 -6.57
N GLY A 68 -14.85 -14.83 -6.48
CA GLY A 68 -14.04 -15.39 -7.57
C GLY A 68 -12.85 -14.51 -7.95
N LEU A 69 -12.24 -13.82 -6.97
CA LEU A 69 -11.13 -12.90 -7.21
C LEU A 69 -9.77 -13.59 -7.06
N THR A 70 -8.82 -13.19 -7.89
CA THR A 70 -7.43 -13.69 -7.83
C THR A 70 -6.63 -12.94 -6.79
N ILE A 71 -6.80 -13.32 -5.52
CA ILE A 71 -6.08 -12.77 -4.38
C ILE A 71 -5.38 -13.91 -3.63
N SER A 72 -4.06 -13.90 -3.62
CA SER A 72 -3.26 -14.73 -2.71
C SER A 72 -3.00 -13.96 -1.41
N THR A 73 -3.02 -14.65 -0.28
CA THR A 73 -2.87 -14.02 1.04
C THR A 73 -1.74 -14.67 1.82
N GLN A 74 -0.98 -13.85 2.55
CA GLN A 74 0.08 -14.33 3.42
C GLN A 74 0.00 -13.66 4.80
N HIS A 75 -0.06 -14.49 5.84
CA HIS A 75 0.10 -14.04 7.23
C HIS A 75 1.59 -13.90 7.53
N ILE A 76 2.07 -12.66 7.74
CA ILE A 76 3.48 -12.37 8.00
C ILE A 76 3.62 -11.11 8.85
N ASP A 77 4.53 -11.15 9.82
CA ASP A 77 4.95 -9.96 10.56
C ASP A 77 5.98 -9.17 9.73
N LEU A 78 5.59 -7.95 9.36
CA LEU A 78 6.41 -7.03 8.56
C LEU A 78 7.41 -6.22 9.41
N GLU A 79 7.29 -6.28 10.74
CA GLU A 79 8.06 -5.47 11.69
C GLU A 79 9.16 -6.27 12.40
N THR A 80 9.53 -7.43 11.86
CA THR A 80 10.66 -8.20 12.35
C THR A 80 11.99 -7.48 12.13
N SER A 81 13.03 -7.88 12.85
CA SER A 81 14.38 -7.35 12.67
C SER A 81 15.36 -8.51 12.34
N PRO A 82 15.87 -8.58 11.11
CA PRO A 82 15.60 -7.71 9.96
C PRO A 82 14.16 -7.86 9.43
N PRO A 83 13.63 -6.85 8.73
CA PRO A 83 12.30 -6.96 8.09
C PRO A 83 12.33 -8.00 6.96
N PRO A 84 11.16 -8.61 6.64
CA PRO A 84 11.11 -9.64 5.62
C PRO A 84 11.37 -9.07 4.22
N ALA A 85 11.93 -9.90 3.34
CA ALA A 85 11.98 -9.62 1.92
C ALA A 85 10.57 -9.80 1.32
N LEU A 86 10.13 -8.82 0.53
CA LEU A 86 8.82 -8.84 -0.15
C LEU A 86 8.91 -9.34 -1.60
N GLY A 87 10.07 -9.85 -2.00
CA GLY A 87 10.40 -10.23 -3.37
C GLY A 87 11.28 -9.17 -4.05
N SER A 88 11.89 -9.52 -5.17
CA SER A 88 12.72 -8.61 -5.96
C SER A 88 12.09 -8.42 -7.33
N ARG A 89 11.79 -7.16 -7.71
CA ARG A 89 11.28 -6.77 -9.03
C ARG A 89 10.10 -7.64 -9.51
N ARG A 90 9.18 -7.90 -8.61
CA ARG A 90 8.10 -8.88 -8.81
C ARG A 90 6.77 -8.22 -9.15
N TYR A 91 6.51 -7.03 -8.64
CA TYR A 91 5.19 -6.41 -8.72
C TYR A 91 5.17 -5.20 -9.65
N ASP A 92 4.10 -5.08 -10.42
CA ASP A 92 3.81 -3.92 -11.25
C ASP A 92 3.29 -2.76 -10.41
N VAL A 93 2.61 -3.08 -9.32
CA VAL A 93 2.10 -2.11 -8.34
C VAL A 93 2.37 -2.61 -6.91
N VAL A 94 2.82 -1.71 -6.04
CA VAL A 94 2.89 -1.94 -4.60
C VAL A 94 2.05 -0.89 -3.89
N LEU A 95 1.20 -1.34 -2.98
CA LEU A 95 0.29 -0.52 -2.18
C LEU A 95 0.73 -0.48 -0.72
N GLY A 96 0.63 0.69 -0.08
CA GLY A 96 0.80 0.85 1.36
C GLY A 96 -0.10 1.98 1.88
N PHE A 97 -1.10 1.64 2.69
CA PHE A 97 -2.08 2.61 3.21
C PHE A 97 -2.22 2.49 4.72
N ASN A 98 -2.17 3.64 5.42
CA ASN A 98 -2.26 3.72 6.88
C ASN A 98 -1.23 2.86 7.61
N TYR A 99 -0.04 2.71 7.03
CA TYR A 99 1.04 1.89 7.54
C TYR A 99 2.38 2.61 7.38
N LEU A 100 3.23 2.56 8.40
CA LEU A 100 4.59 3.06 8.33
C LEU A 100 5.52 2.19 9.18
N HIS A 101 6.45 1.52 8.52
CA HIS A 101 7.60 0.86 9.14
C HIS A 101 8.83 1.18 8.31
N ARG A 102 9.62 2.16 8.76
CA ARG A 102 10.77 2.68 8.00
C ARG A 102 11.77 1.62 7.58
N PRO A 103 12.11 0.63 8.44
CA PRO A 103 13.02 -0.45 8.05
C PRO A 103 12.54 -1.31 6.88
N LEU A 104 11.23 -1.35 6.61
CA LEU A 104 10.66 -2.13 5.49
C LEU A 104 10.74 -1.39 4.14
N MET A 105 10.97 -0.09 4.11
CA MET A 105 10.94 0.71 2.88
C MET A 105 11.92 0.23 1.81
N PRO A 106 13.14 -0.22 2.11
CA PRO A 106 14.02 -0.82 1.11
C PRO A 106 13.41 -2.07 0.45
N SER A 107 12.76 -2.95 1.24
CA SER A 107 12.08 -4.14 0.72
C SER A 107 10.88 -3.79 -0.16
N ILE A 108 10.13 -2.74 0.20
CA ILE A 108 9.03 -2.22 -0.62
C ILE A 108 9.55 -1.77 -1.98
N ARG A 109 10.61 -0.94 -2.01
CA ARG A 109 11.19 -0.47 -3.28
C ARG A 109 11.76 -1.61 -4.12
N GLU A 110 12.44 -2.58 -3.48
CA GLU A 110 13.02 -3.71 -4.21
C GLU A 110 11.94 -4.62 -4.82
N ALA A 111 10.79 -4.72 -4.22
CA ALA A 111 9.66 -5.52 -4.71
C ALA A 111 9.07 -5.01 -6.03
N VAL A 112 9.26 -3.73 -6.35
CA VAL A 112 8.69 -3.07 -7.54
C VAL A 112 9.52 -3.38 -8.79
N LYS A 113 8.87 -3.76 -9.89
CA LYS A 113 9.53 -3.90 -11.21
C LYS A 113 10.05 -2.56 -11.72
N PRO A 114 11.08 -2.54 -12.61
CA PRO A 114 11.40 -1.35 -13.39
C PRO A 114 10.15 -0.86 -14.16
N GLY A 115 9.83 0.44 -14.05
CA GLY A 115 8.58 1.02 -14.57
C GLY A 115 7.32 0.71 -13.75
N GLY A 116 7.43 -0.12 -12.72
CA GLY A 116 6.35 -0.35 -11.77
C GLY A 116 6.15 0.81 -10.80
N ARG A 117 5.04 0.82 -10.09
CA ARG A 117 4.60 1.98 -9.28
C ARG A 117 4.26 1.62 -7.84
N VAL A 118 4.52 2.57 -6.96
CA VAL A 118 4.09 2.53 -5.56
C VAL A 118 2.99 3.57 -5.37
N PHE A 119 1.87 3.15 -4.78
CA PHE A 119 0.82 4.02 -4.27
C PHE A 119 0.87 3.94 -2.75
N TYR A 120 1.20 5.04 -2.10
CA TYR A 120 1.39 5.05 -0.66
C TYR A 120 0.70 6.26 -0.03
N GLU A 121 0.02 6.06 1.08
CA GLU A 121 -0.60 7.11 1.87
C GLU A 121 -0.57 6.74 3.34
N THR A 122 -0.02 7.63 4.18
CA THR A 122 -0.11 7.45 5.62
C THR A 122 -0.05 8.80 6.36
N PHE A 123 -0.18 8.75 7.67
CA PHE A 123 -0.32 9.92 8.52
C PHE A 123 1.01 10.67 8.71
N THR A 124 0.92 12.00 8.81
CA THR A 124 2.03 12.88 9.21
C THR A 124 1.95 13.21 10.70
N ARG A 125 3.02 13.78 11.25
CA ARG A 125 3.10 14.17 12.69
C ARG A 125 1.95 15.05 13.16
N ARG A 126 1.42 15.90 12.29
CA ARG A 126 0.29 16.76 12.62
C ARG A 126 -1.00 16.00 12.94
N GLN A 127 -1.11 14.74 12.54
CA GLN A 127 -2.26 13.90 12.88
C GLN A 127 -2.42 13.75 14.40
N ALA A 128 -1.32 13.71 15.15
CA ALA A 128 -1.36 13.60 16.62
C ALA A 128 -2.10 14.77 17.29
N GLU A 129 -2.21 15.93 16.64
CA GLU A 129 -2.96 17.10 17.12
C GLU A 129 -4.48 16.87 17.05
N ARG A 130 -4.94 15.96 16.18
CA ARG A 130 -6.38 15.66 15.94
C ARG A 130 -6.84 14.34 16.52
N GLY A 131 -5.95 13.36 16.73
CA GLY A 131 -6.35 12.05 17.19
C GLY A 131 -5.28 10.98 17.01
N HIS A 132 -5.71 9.84 16.57
CA HIS A 132 -4.82 8.69 16.31
C HIS A 132 -4.42 8.60 14.82
N PRO A 133 -3.26 7.99 14.54
CA PRO A 133 -2.21 7.56 15.47
C PRO A 133 -1.48 8.73 16.12
N ARG A 134 -0.94 8.52 17.33
CA ARG A 134 -0.14 9.52 18.07
C ARG A 134 1.32 9.13 18.23
N ASN A 135 1.62 7.82 18.10
CA ASN A 135 2.98 7.35 18.22
C ASN A 135 3.85 7.90 17.07
N PRO A 136 4.93 8.64 17.36
CA PRO A 136 5.81 9.21 16.33
C PRO A 136 6.40 8.19 15.36
N ALA A 137 6.56 6.93 15.80
CA ALA A 137 7.06 5.86 14.94
C ALA A 137 6.15 5.59 13.73
N PHE A 138 4.85 5.89 13.85
CA PHE A 138 3.84 5.70 12.80
C PHE A 138 3.49 6.98 12.04
N LEU A 139 4.22 8.06 12.30
CA LEU A 139 3.94 9.37 11.74
C LEU A 139 5.13 9.88 10.92
N LEU A 140 4.86 10.32 9.70
CA LEU A 140 5.85 10.89 8.80
C LEU A 140 6.24 12.32 9.23
N GLU A 141 7.52 12.62 9.11
CA GLU A 141 7.99 14.01 9.08
C GLU A 141 7.60 14.70 7.77
N ALA A 142 7.64 16.03 7.75
CA ALA A 142 7.37 16.80 6.53
C ALA A 142 8.29 16.36 5.37
N GLY A 143 7.71 16.07 4.22
CA GLY A 143 8.42 15.62 3.02
C GLY A 143 9.13 14.27 3.16
N GLU A 144 8.90 13.51 4.22
CA GLU A 144 9.59 12.24 4.45
C GLU A 144 9.18 11.15 3.45
N LEU A 145 7.91 11.11 3.06
CA LEU A 145 7.43 10.07 2.16
C LEU A 145 8.16 10.08 0.81
N GLU A 146 8.41 11.25 0.26
CA GLU A 146 9.19 11.41 -0.97
C GLU A 146 10.64 10.94 -0.77
N ARG A 147 11.28 11.30 0.36
CA ARG A 147 12.63 10.83 0.68
C ARG A 147 12.72 9.32 0.84
N LEU A 148 11.71 8.70 1.44
CA LEU A 148 11.65 7.24 1.60
C LEU A 148 11.48 6.51 0.27
N MET A 149 10.89 7.16 -0.75
CA MET A 149 10.73 6.59 -2.09
C MET A 149 11.91 6.84 -3.03
N ALA A 150 12.88 7.66 -2.62
CA ALA A 150 14.09 7.84 -3.45
C ALA A 150 14.80 6.48 -3.71
N PRO A 151 15.30 6.22 -4.94
CA PRO A 151 15.41 7.13 -6.08
C PRO A 151 14.25 7.07 -7.11
N PHE A 152 13.04 6.66 -6.70
CA PHE A 152 11.89 6.60 -7.60
C PHE A 152 11.47 7.99 -8.08
N THR A 153 10.95 8.06 -9.30
CA THR A 153 10.38 9.29 -9.86
C THR A 153 9.00 9.54 -9.24
N ILE A 154 8.81 10.71 -8.64
CA ILE A 154 7.52 11.09 -8.08
C ILE A 154 6.61 11.54 -9.22
N LEU A 155 5.53 10.80 -9.45
CA LEU A 155 4.53 11.13 -10.48
C LEU A 155 3.46 12.07 -9.93
N ARG A 156 3.01 11.82 -8.70
CA ARG A 156 2.04 12.65 -7.96
C ARG A 156 2.34 12.59 -6.48
N SER A 157 2.15 13.70 -5.78
CA SER A 157 2.21 13.75 -4.32
C SER A 157 1.29 14.81 -3.76
N ARG A 158 0.88 14.62 -2.53
CA ARG A 158 0.24 15.64 -1.69
C ARG A 158 0.61 15.42 -0.24
N GLU A 159 0.67 16.51 0.53
CA GLU A 159 0.86 16.46 1.97
C GLU A 159 0.06 17.58 2.62
N GLY A 160 -0.69 17.25 3.66
CA GLY A 160 -1.47 18.23 4.42
C GLY A 160 -2.78 17.69 4.95
N ASP A 161 -3.73 18.60 5.16
CA ASP A 161 -5.09 18.27 5.61
C ASP A 161 -5.92 17.76 4.43
N VAL A 162 -6.32 16.52 4.50
CA VAL A 162 -7.22 15.91 3.52
C VAL A 162 -8.44 15.35 4.26
N ASN A 163 -9.57 16.03 4.13
CA ASN A 163 -10.82 15.66 4.79
C ASN A 163 -10.68 15.45 6.31
N GLY A 164 -9.96 16.35 6.99
CA GLY A 164 -9.77 16.29 8.43
C GLY A 164 -8.65 15.34 8.90
N ARG A 165 -7.90 14.74 7.99
CA ARG A 165 -6.75 13.88 8.28
C ARG A 165 -5.46 14.54 7.79
N PHE A 166 -4.44 14.59 8.62
CA PHE A 166 -3.11 15.03 8.21
C PHE A 166 -2.32 13.86 7.64
N ILE A 167 -2.22 13.80 6.32
CA ILE A 167 -1.61 12.70 5.58
C ILE A 167 -0.61 13.21 4.55
N ALA A 168 0.29 12.31 4.15
CA ALA A 168 1.08 12.42 2.94
C ALA A 168 0.73 11.26 2.01
N SER A 169 0.58 11.55 0.73
CA SER A 169 0.23 10.57 -0.30
C SER A 169 1.19 10.71 -1.48
N ILE A 170 1.54 9.59 -2.11
CA ILE A 170 2.49 9.56 -3.22
C ILE A 170 2.09 8.52 -4.26
N VAL A 171 2.36 8.81 -5.53
CA VAL A 171 2.53 7.83 -6.59
C VAL A 171 3.95 7.99 -7.12
N ALA A 172 4.76 6.95 -6.96
CA ALA A 172 6.16 6.95 -7.37
C ALA A 172 6.44 5.78 -8.32
N GLU A 173 7.25 6.02 -9.34
CA GLU A 173 7.61 5.03 -10.36
C GLU A 173 9.07 4.63 -10.22
N ARG A 174 9.34 3.33 -10.20
CA ARG A 174 10.72 2.83 -10.27
C ARG A 174 11.31 3.15 -11.64
N PRO A 175 12.47 3.81 -11.73
CA PRO A 175 13.12 4.07 -13.01
C PRO A 175 13.34 2.78 -13.81
N ILE A 176 13.12 2.84 -15.12
CA ILE A 176 13.56 1.81 -16.04
C ILE A 176 15.07 1.98 -16.12
N GLY A 177 15.85 1.07 -15.53
CA GLY A 177 17.28 1.21 -15.39
C GLY A 177 17.95 1.52 -16.72
N VAL A 178 18.83 2.50 -16.69
CA VAL A 178 19.86 2.67 -17.72
C VAL A 178 20.89 1.56 -17.43
N ASN A 179 21.02 0.59 -18.32
CA ASN A 179 22.08 -0.42 -18.26
C ASN A 179 23.46 0.25 -18.24
#